data_fdf3cdd4e36b1a981fd3accdadfd1412
#
_entry.id   fdf3cdd4e36b1a981fd3accdadfd1412
#
_cell.length_a   1.000
_cell.length_b   1.000
_cell.length_c   1.000
_cell.angle_alpha   90.00
_cell.angle_beta   90.00
_cell.angle_gamma   90.00
#
_symmetry.space_group_name_H-M   'P 1'
#
loop_
_entity.id
_entity.type
_entity.pdbx_description
1 polymer ?
#
loop_
_entity_poly.entity_id
_entity_poly.type
_entity_poly.pdbx_seq_one_letter_code
_entity_poly.pdbx_strand_id
1 'polypeptide(L)'
;DVVEVDLCALTGDYRYRLGGKHEAATVLMASIVRHINARDGIFGILGNHDLGTMVPKLEAAGIRILLNDHTVLRRGDDEIQLIGLDDVHAYQPVEDAAAALAGMPAGFRILLQHSPELLDEAEAADVSLYLTGHTHGGQICLPGGKPIMTNTRTGRRYARGLWQHGKMTGYTTLGVGASVMPLRYFCKGEVAIITLRRG
;
A
#
# COMPACT_ATOMS: atom_id res chain seq x y z
N ASP A 1 -6.19 -8.82 20.84
CA ASP A 1 -6.30 -7.39 21.19
C ASP A 1 -6.74 -6.65 19.92
N VAL A 2 -7.74 -5.77 20.05
CA VAL A 2 -8.18 -4.89 18.96
C VAL A 2 -7.20 -3.73 18.90
N VAL A 3 -6.61 -3.47 17.73
CA VAL A 3 -5.78 -2.28 17.52
C VAL A 3 -6.70 -1.15 17.08
N GLU A 4 -6.81 -0.12 17.91
CA GLU A 4 -7.51 1.11 17.54
C GLU A 4 -6.58 2.03 16.77
N VAL A 5 -6.99 2.41 15.58
CA VAL A 5 -6.26 3.35 14.70
C VAL A 5 -7.22 4.38 14.13
N ASP A 6 -6.67 5.49 13.66
CA ASP A 6 -7.48 6.46 12.95
C ASP A 6 -7.82 5.96 11.54
N LEU A 7 -6.86 5.42 10.85
CA LEU A 7 -6.94 4.96 9.48
C LEU A 7 -6.24 3.61 9.33
N CYS A 8 -6.81 2.69 8.59
CA CYS A 8 -6.12 1.50 8.12
C CYS A 8 -5.88 1.60 6.61
N ALA A 9 -4.62 1.47 6.19
CA ALA A 9 -4.21 1.48 4.79
C ALA A 9 -3.72 0.09 4.36
N LEU A 10 -4.30 -0.45 3.29
CA LEU A 10 -3.98 -1.74 2.71
C LEU A 10 -3.34 -1.52 1.33
N THR A 11 -2.10 -1.93 1.18
CA THR A 11 -1.28 -1.64 -0.01
C THR A 11 -1.34 -2.72 -1.09
N GLY A 12 -2.43 -3.48 -1.16
CA GLY A 12 -2.69 -4.46 -2.22
C GLY A 12 -2.09 -5.85 -1.98
N ASP A 13 -2.17 -6.68 -3.01
CA ASP A 13 -1.79 -8.09 -2.99
C ASP A 13 -2.55 -8.92 -1.95
N TYR A 14 -3.88 -8.82 -2.00
CA TYR A 14 -4.77 -9.67 -1.20
C TYR A 14 -4.70 -11.13 -1.60
N ARG A 15 -4.21 -11.42 -2.80
CA ARG A 15 -4.04 -12.77 -3.35
C ARG A 15 -2.59 -13.22 -3.26
N TYR A 16 -2.45 -14.51 -2.98
CA TYR A 16 -1.13 -15.16 -2.91
C TYR A 16 -0.44 -15.31 -4.27
N ARG A 17 -1.18 -15.51 -5.37
CA ARG A 17 -0.63 -15.76 -6.71
C ARG A 17 -1.56 -15.31 -7.83
N LEU A 18 -1.00 -15.13 -9.02
CA LEU A 18 -1.70 -14.65 -10.22
C LEU A 18 -2.80 -15.58 -10.76
N GLY A 19 -2.84 -16.84 -10.45
CA GLY A 19 -3.86 -17.78 -10.93
C GLY A 19 -4.88 -18.18 -9.87
N GLY A 20 -6.02 -18.73 -10.31
CA GLY A 20 -7.03 -19.31 -9.42
C GLY A 20 -8.15 -18.37 -9.01
N LYS A 21 -9.08 -18.92 -8.21
CA LYS A 21 -10.26 -18.20 -7.73
C LYS A 21 -9.85 -17.18 -6.65
N HIS A 22 -10.39 -15.97 -6.74
CA HIS A 22 -10.13 -14.90 -5.78
C HIS A 22 -11.06 -14.92 -4.57
N GLU A 23 -12.08 -15.80 -4.56
CA GLU A 23 -13.08 -15.88 -3.48
C GLU A 23 -12.45 -16.13 -2.11
N ALA A 24 -11.46 -17.01 -2.03
CA ALA A 24 -10.80 -17.30 -0.76
C ALA A 24 -10.10 -16.04 -0.18
N ALA A 25 -9.47 -15.23 -1.03
CA ALA A 25 -8.81 -14.01 -0.60
C ALA A 25 -9.82 -12.97 -0.10
N THR A 26 -10.93 -12.76 -0.82
CA THR A 26 -11.97 -11.81 -0.41
C THR A 26 -12.68 -12.25 0.87
N VAL A 27 -12.95 -13.55 1.05
CA VAL A 27 -13.51 -14.11 2.30
C VAL A 27 -12.54 -13.93 3.46
N LEU A 28 -11.26 -14.18 3.26
CA LEU A 28 -10.22 -13.96 4.28
C LEU A 28 -10.15 -12.48 4.67
N MET A 29 -10.12 -11.58 3.69
CA MET A 29 -10.11 -10.14 3.97
C MET A 29 -11.35 -9.70 4.75
N ALA A 30 -12.54 -10.15 4.38
CA ALA A 30 -13.76 -9.88 5.13
C ALA A 30 -13.68 -10.39 6.58
N SER A 31 -12.96 -11.51 6.82
CA SER A 31 -12.75 -12.02 8.17
C SER A 31 -11.73 -11.21 8.98
N ILE A 32 -10.77 -10.59 8.33
CA ILE A 32 -9.72 -9.79 8.98
C ILE A 32 -10.25 -8.40 9.32
N VAL A 33 -10.84 -7.70 8.34
CA VAL A 33 -11.22 -6.29 8.50
C VAL A 33 -12.27 -6.06 9.58
N ARG A 34 -13.13 -7.03 9.89
CA ARG A 34 -14.09 -6.95 11.01
C ARG A 34 -13.44 -6.82 12.39
N HIS A 35 -12.15 -7.11 12.50
CA HIS A 35 -11.37 -6.97 13.72
C HIS A 35 -10.52 -5.69 13.75
N ILE A 36 -10.60 -4.86 12.71
CA ILE A 36 -9.89 -3.59 12.62
C ILE A 36 -10.87 -2.49 13.02
N ASN A 37 -10.53 -1.76 14.07
CA ASN A 37 -11.27 -0.56 14.48
C ASN A 37 -10.53 0.67 13.97
N ALA A 38 -10.96 1.18 12.82
CA ALA A 38 -10.38 2.36 12.17
C ALA A 38 -11.45 3.46 12.07
N ARG A 39 -11.28 4.53 12.85
CA ARG A 39 -12.27 5.61 12.99
C ARG A 39 -12.63 6.28 11.66
N ASP A 40 -11.63 6.54 10.82
CA ASP A 40 -11.80 7.22 9.54
C ASP A 40 -11.98 6.23 8.38
N GLY A 41 -11.92 4.93 8.69
CA GLY A 41 -12.18 3.84 7.76
C GLY A 41 -10.96 3.02 7.35
N ILE A 42 -11.25 1.99 6.55
CA ILE A 42 -10.27 1.08 5.98
C ILE A 42 -10.20 1.36 4.48
N PHE A 43 -9.04 1.74 4.00
CA PHE A 43 -8.80 2.05 2.59
C PHE A 43 -7.80 1.07 2.00
N GLY A 44 -7.97 0.76 0.73
CA GLY A 44 -7.08 -0.14 0.04
C GLY A 44 -6.88 0.23 -1.42
N ILE A 45 -5.83 -0.31 -1.98
CA ILE A 45 -5.54 -0.30 -3.41
C ILE A 45 -5.39 -1.75 -3.89
N LEU A 46 -5.31 -1.98 -5.19
CA LEU A 46 -4.95 -3.28 -5.74
C LEU A 46 -3.44 -3.40 -5.93
N GLY A 47 -2.93 -4.63 -5.82
CA GLY A 47 -1.57 -4.98 -6.20
C GLY A 47 -1.53 -5.81 -7.48
N ASN A 48 -0.34 -6.15 -7.93
CA ASN A 48 -0.12 -6.85 -9.21
C ASN A 48 -0.70 -8.29 -9.22
N HIS A 49 -1.03 -8.86 -8.08
CA HIS A 49 -1.71 -10.15 -7.97
C HIS A 49 -3.23 -10.02 -7.95
N ASP A 50 -3.79 -8.85 -7.70
CA ASP A 50 -5.22 -8.65 -7.52
C ASP A 50 -5.94 -8.47 -8.86
N LEU A 51 -7.25 -8.53 -8.85
CA LEU A 51 -8.10 -8.34 -10.00
C LEU A 51 -9.18 -7.30 -9.70
N GLY A 52 -9.48 -6.44 -10.65
CA GLY A 52 -10.57 -5.45 -10.53
C GLY A 52 -11.92 -6.08 -10.18
N THR A 53 -12.16 -7.35 -10.55
CA THR A 53 -13.36 -8.11 -10.18
C THR A 53 -13.49 -8.42 -8.68
N MET A 54 -12.41 -8.20 -7.89
CA MET A 54 -12.44 -8.33 -6.43
C MET A 54 -13.03 -7.11 -5.75
N VAL A 55 -12.97 -5.94 -6.37
CA VAL A 55 -13.37 -4.65 -5.79
C VAL A 55 -14.76 -4.70 -5.15
N PRO A 56 -15.83 -5.14 -5.82
CA PRO A 56 -17.15 -5.16 -5.19
C PRO A 56 -17.22 -6.01 -3.91
N LYS A 57 -16.44 -7.09 -3.83
CA LYS A 57 -16.39 -7.96 -2.64
C LYS A 57 -15.57 -7.37 -1.51
N LEU A 58 -14.48 -6.66 -1.82
CA LEU A 58 -13.65 -5.94 -0.84
C LEU A 58 -14.43 -4.78 -0.26
N GLU A 59 -15.17 -4.03 -1.10
CA GLU A 59 -16.03 -2.93 -0.65
C GLU A 59 -17.20 -3.42 0.21
N ALA A 60 -17.83 -4.54 -0.17
CA ALA A 60 -18.85 -5.17 0.65
C ALA A 60 -18.33 -5.65 2.01
N ALA A 61 -17.02 -5.90 2.12
CA ALA A 61 -16.35 -6.22 3.38
C ALA A 61 -15.98 -4.99 4.21
N GLY A 62 -16.20 -3.77 3.71
CA GLY A 62 -15.90 -2.51 4.40
C GLY A 62 -14.54 -1.90 4.07
N ILE A 63 -13.90 -2.33 2.98
CA ILE A 63 -12.65 -1.73 2.49
C ILE A 63 -12.99 -0.78 1.35
N ARG A 64 -12.78 0.52 1.49
CA ARG A 64 -12.91 1.45 0.37
C ARG A 64 -11.68 1.33 -0.54
N ILE A 65 -11.89 0.89 -1.78
CA ILE A 65 -10.81 0.72 -2.76
C ILE A 65 -10.64 2.02 -3.55
N LEU A 66 -9.41 2.53 -3.60
CA LEU A 66 -9.02 3.69 -4.38
C LEU A 66 -8.23 3.22 -5.61
N LEU A 67 -8.77 3.48 -6.81
CA LEU A 67 -8.14 3.16 -8.10
C LEU A 67 -8.06 4.45 -8.91
N ASN A 68 -6.89 5.10 -8.93
CA ASN A 68 -6.69 6.44 -9.50
C ASN A 68 -7.73 7.43 -8.95
N ASP A 69 -8.00 7.33 -7.65
CA ASP A 69 -9.01 8.10 -6.94
C ASP A 69 -8.45 8.61 -5.61
N HIS A 70 -9.17 9.52 -4.98
CA HIS A 70 -8.77 10.08 -3.70
C HIS A 70 -9.96 10.25 -2.76
N THR A 71 -9.64 10.47 -1.50
CA THR A 71 -10.61 10.93 -0.50
C THR A 71 -9.97 11.95 0.42
N VAL A 72 -10.78 12.83 0.97
CA VAL A 72 -10.34 13.85 1.91
C VAL A 72 -10.73 13.42 3.32
N LEU A 73 -9.72 13.27 4.17
CA LEU A 73 -9.90 13.03 5.60
C LEU A 73 -9.86 14.37 6.33
N ARG A 74 -10.89 14.68 7.12
CA ARG A 74 -11.04 15.99 7.79
C ARG A 74 -11.05 15.85 9.30
N ARG A 75 -10.33 16.76 9.97
CA ARG A 75 -10.33 16.92 11.42
C ARG A 75 -10.31 18.38 11.80
N GLY A 76 -11.47 18.93 12.19
CA GLY A 76 -11.60 20.38 12.34
C GLY A 76 -11.27 21.07 11.03
N ASP A 77 -10.28 21.95 11.06
CA ASP A 77 -9.80 22.69 9.88
C ASP A 77 -8.65 21.96 9.13
N ASP A 78 -8.18 20.83 9.65
CA ASP A 78 -7.11 20.07 9.01
C ASP A 78 -7.65 19.06 7.98
N GLU A 79 -6.99 18.99 6.83
CA GLU A 79 -7.32 18.07 5.74
C GLU A 79 -6.10 17.26 5.31
N ILE A 80 -6.33 15.97 5.04
CA ILE A 80 -5.38 15.06 4.44
C ILE A 80 -5.98 14.50 3.16
N GLN A 81 -5.25 14.58 2.06
CA GLN A 81 -5.61 13.95 0.80
C GLN A 81 -5.06 12.52 0.79
N LEU A 82 -5.93 11.53 0.94
CA LEU A 82 -5.56 10.12 0.79
C LEU A 82 -5.80 9.70 -0.67
N ILE A 83 -4.74 9.38 -1.38
CA ILE A 83 -4.73 9.08 -2.80
C ILE A 83 -4.39 7.60 -2.98
N GLY A 84 -5.12 6.89 -3.82
CA GLY A 84 -4.80 5.53 -4.24
C GLY A 84 -4.64 5.46 -5.75
N LEU A 85 -3.52 4.92 -6.21
CA LEU A 85 -3.27 4.67 -7.63
C LEU A 85 -3.36 3.18 -7.94
N ASP A 86 -3.69 2.88 -9.20
CA ASP A 86 -3.62 1.51 -9.70
C ASP A 86 -2.16 1.06 -9.86
N ASP A 87 -1.93 -0.23 -9.89
CA ASP A 87 -0.58 -0.78 -9.87
C ASP A 87 0.16 -0.55 -11.19
N VAL A 88 1.32 0.11 -11.12
CA VAL A 88 2.19 0.38 -12.27
C VAL A 88 3.11 -0.79 -12.63
N HIS A 89 3.17 -1.81 -11.79
CA HIS A 89 3.99 -2.99 -12.06
C HIS A 89 3.35 -3.92 -13.09
N ALA A 90 2.02 -4.01 -13.10
CA ALA A 90 1.28 -4.96 -13.95
C ALA A 90 0.17 -4.34 -14.81
N TYR A 91 -0.47 -3.25 -14.38
CA TYR A 91 -1.75 -2.82 -14.97
C TYR A 91 -1.73 -1.46 -15.61
N GLN A 92 -0.90 -0.54 -15.16
CA GLN A 92 -0.92 0.85 -15.61
C GLN A 92 0.48 1.33 -16.05
N PRO A 93 0.61 2.04 -17.17
CA PRO A 93 1.82 2.78 -17.49
C PRO A 93 2.15 3.84 -16.42
N VAL A 94 3.44 4.07 -16.19
CA VAL A 94 3.91 5.08 -15.23
C VAL A 94 3.39 6.47 -15.58
N GLU A 95 3.34 6.79 -16.87
CA GLU A 95 2.87 8.07 -17.40
C GLU A 95 1.40 8.32 -17.06
N ASP A 96 0.55 7.30 -17.14
CA ASP A 96 -0.88 7.41 -16.80
C ASP A 96 -1.08 7.60 -15.29
N ALA A 97 -0.30 6.88 -14.47
CA ALA A 97 -0.31 7.04 -13.01
C ALA A 97 0.20 8.44 -12.61
N ALA A 98 1.24 8.95 -13.25
CA ALA A 98 1.76 10.29 -13.04
C ALA A 98 0.72 11.36 -13.40
N ALA A 99 0.02 11.19 -14.53
CA ALA A 99 -1.05 12.09 -14.95
C ALA A 99 -2.23 12.08 -13.97
N ALA A 100 -2.65 10.90 -13.50
CA ALA A 100 -3.68 10.77 -12.49
C ALA A 100 -3.29 11.48 -11.18
N LEU A 101 -2.05 11.28 -10.73
CA LEU A 101 -1.51 11.90 -9.51
C LEU A 101 -1.44 13.43 -9.62
N ALA A 102 -1.02 13.96 -10.77
CA ALA A 102 -0.96 15.39 -11.01
C ALA A 102 -2.35 16.06 -10.97
N GLY A 103 -3.42 15.33 -11.33
CA GLY A 103 -4.80 15.81 -11.26
C GLY A 103 -5.42 15.83 -9.87
N MET A 104 -4.75 15.27 -8.85
CA MET A 104 -5.29 15.18 -7.50
C MET A 104 -5.21 16.52 -6.73
N PRO A 105 -6.11 16.77 -5.74
CA PRO A 105 -6.11 18.01 -4.98
C PRO A 105 -4.79 18.29 -4.25
N ALA A 106 -4.44 19.56 -4.12
CA ALA A 106 -3.28 19.98 -3.33
C ALA A 106 -3.52 19.81 -1.83
N GLY A 107 -2.45 19.83 -1.03
CA GLY A 107 -2.50 19.71 0.44
C GLY A 107 -1.51 18.67 0.96
N PHE A 108 -1.69 18.25 2.21
CA PHE A 108 -0.93 17.12 2.76
C PHE A 108 -1.40 15.82 2.10
N ARG A 109 -0.56 15.25 1.24
CA ARG A 109 -0.89 14.08 0.41
C ARG A 109 -0.28 12.83 0.98
N ILE A 110 -1.14 11.81 1.23
CA ILE A 110 -0.72 10.43 1.50
C ILE A 110 -1.03 9.63 0.24
N LEU A 111 0.00 9.07 -0.37
CA LEU A 111 -0.12 8.20 -1.53
C LEU A 111 -0.08 6.74 -1.10
N LEU A 112 -1.08 5.98 -1.50
CA LEU A 112 -1.08 4.53 -1.51
C LEU A 112 -0.75 4.07 -2.92
N GLN A 113 0.36 3.38 -3.09
CA GLN A 113 0.77 2.75 -4.34
C GLN A 113 1.39 1.39 -4.03
N HIS A 114 1.04 0.37 -4.80
CA HIS A 114 1.43 -1.00 -4.47
C HIS A 114 2.95 -1.18 -4.43
N SER A 115 3.66 -0.70 -5.44
CA SER A 115 5.12 -0.82 -5.55
C SER A 115 5.83 0.53 -5.37
N PRO A 116 7.10 0.57 -4.90
CA PRO A 116 7.85 1.82 -4.75
C PRO A 116 8.46 2.29 -6.09
N GLU A 117 7.65 2.41 -7.14
CA GLU A 117 8.13 2.68 -8.51
C GLU A 117 7.78 4.08 -9.05
N LEU A 118 6.98 4.88 -8.32
CA LEU A 118 6.61 6.25 -8.70
C LEU A 118 7.30 7.31 -7.82
N LEU A 119 8.61 7.16 -7.59
CA LEU A 119 9.31 8.01 -6.64
C LEU A 119 9.44 9.45 -7.11
N ASP A 120 9.88 9.65 -8.35
CA ASP A 120 10.11 10.96 -8.95
C ASP A 120 8.78 11.66 -9.27
N GLU A 121 7.80 10.91 -9.75
CA GLU A 121 6.45 11.39 -10.04
C GLU A 121 5.71 11.81 -8.76
N ALA A 122 5.84 11.04 -7.70
CA ALA A 122 5.24 11.34 -6.41
C ALA A 122 5.88 12.57 -5.76
N GLU A 123 7.22 12.71 -5.85
CA GLU A 123 7.91 13.91 -5.39
C GLU A 123 7.49 15.15 -6.19
N ALA A 124 7.45 15.03 -7.52
CA ALA A 124 7.01 16.13 -8.41
C ALA A 124 5.56 16.56 -8.16
N ALA A 125 4.73 15.65 -7.65
CA ALA A 125 3.35 15.92 -7.25
C ALA A 125 3.20 16.33 -5.77
N ASP A 126 4.27 16.74 -5.09
CA ASP A 126 4.27 17.16 -3.67
C ASP A 126 3.61 16.14 -2.72
N VAL A 127 3.82 14.84 -2.95
CA VAL A 127 3.41 13.80 -2.01
C VAL A 127 4.22 13.93 -0.72
N SER A 128 3.53 13.99 0.41
CA SER A 128 4.17 14.14 1.73
C SER A 128 4.56 12.79 2.33
N LEU A 129 3.69 11.78 2.15
CA LEU A 129 3.89 10.41 2.65
C LEU A 129 3.51 9.39 1.58
N TYR A 130 4.43 8.47 1.27
CA TYR A 130 4.23 7.39 0.31
C TYR A 130 4.22 6.04 1.03
N LEU A 131 3.08 5.35 1.02
CA LEU A 131 2.89 4.04 1.64
C LEU A 131 2.82 2.96 0.57
N THR A 132 3.65 1.94 0.68
CA THR A 132 3.81 0.91 -0.35
C THR A 132 4.13 -0.47 0.24
N GLY A 133 3.98 -1.51 -0.57
CA GLY A 133 4.24 -2.90 -0.23
C GLY A 133 5.06 -3.63 -1.29
N HIS A 134 4.48 -4.64 -1.95
CA HIS A 134 4.99 -5.40 -3.09
C HIS A 134 6.26 -6.23 -2.85
N THR A 135 7.28 -5.63 -2.26
CA THR A 135 8.63 -6.21 -2.15
C THR A 135 8.73 -7.37 -1.17
N HIS A 136 7.74 -7.50 -0.26
CA HIS A 136 7.79 -8.41 0.90
C HIS A 136 9.08 -8.28 1.73
N GLY A 137 9.83 -7.17 1.58
CA GLY A 137 11.16 -6.97 2.15
C GLY A 137 12.19 -7.97 1.63
N GLY A 138 11.93 -8.57 0.45
CA GLY A 138 12.71 -9.64 -0.15
C GLY A 138 12.28 -11.05 0.25
N GLN A 139 11.30 -11.20 1.16
CA GLN A 139 10.69 -12.46 1.64
C GLN A 139 11.70 -13.51 2.13
N ILE A 140 12.74 -13.80 1.34
CA ILE A 140 13.87 -14.67 1.69
C ILE A 140 15.13 -13.81 1.79
N CYS A 141 15.65 -13.69 2.99
CA CYS A 141 16.78 -12.83 3.31
C CYS A 141 17.96 -13.63 3.89
N LEU A 142 19.13 -13.03 3.83
CA LEU A 142 20.31 -13.46 4.59
C LEU A 142 20.13 -13.13 6.08
N PRO A 143 20.95 -13.72 6.97
CA PRO A 143 21.01 -13.31 8.37
C PRO A 143 21.15 -11.78 8.49
N GLY A 144 20.40 -11.17 9.43
CA GLY A 144 20.29 -9.72 9.55
C GLY A 144 19.21 -9.09 8.64
N GLY A 145 18.41 -9.89 7.94
CA GLY A 145 17.28 -9.40 7.14
C GLY A 145 17.67 -8.75 5.82
N LYS A 146 18.90 -8.98 5.32
CA LYS A 146 19.34 -8.42 4.04
C LYS A 146 18.68 -9.18 2.88
N PRO A 147 17.85 -8.53 2.03
CA PRO A 147 17.13 -9.19 0.96
C PRO A 147 18.09 -9.76 -0.10
N ILE A 148 17.81 -10.96 -0.57
CA ILE A 148 18.50 -11.56 -1.73
C ILE A 148 17.97 -10.92 -3.01
N MET A 149 16.64 -10.78 -3.12
CA MET A 149 15.93 -10.19 -4.25
C MET A 149 14.77 -9.34 -3.76
N THR A 150 14.41 -8.28 -4.46
CA THR A 150 13.35 -7.35 -4.02
C THR A 150 12.24 -7.14 -5.04
N ASN A 151 12.31 -7.72 -6.23
CA ASN A 151 11.32 -7.59 -7.31
C ASN A 151 10.82 -6.14 -7.51
N THR A 152 11.75 -5.18 -7.54
CA THR A 152 11.44 -3.76 -7.79
C THR A 152 12.48 -3.18 -8.73
N ARG A 153 12.08 -2.23 -9.57
CA ARG A 153 12.96 -1.49 -10.48
C ARG A 153 13.77 -0.41 -9.75
N THR A 154 13.31 0.00 -8.58
CA THR A 154 13.98 0.98 -7.72
C THR A 154 15.07 0.35 -6.86
N GLY A 155 15.92 1.16 -6.27
CA GLY A 155 17.03 0.71 -5.46
C GLY A 155 16.59 0.00 -4.17
N ARG A 156 17.42 -0.91 -3.66
CA ARG A 156 17.13 -1.72 -2.45
C ARG A 156 16.80 -0.89 -1.20
N ARG A 157 17.19 0.38 -1.14
CA ARG A 157 16.86 1.30 -0.04
C ARG A 157 15.36 1.56 0.10
N TYR A 158 14.59 1.38 -0.98
CA TYR A 158 13.15 1.57 -1.00
C TYR A 158 12.36 0.27 -0.76
N ALA A 159 13.05 -0.85 -0.63
CA ALA A 159 12.42 -2.15 -0.55
C ALA A 159 11.84 -2.49 0.82
N ARG A 160 12.10 -1.70 1.87
CA ARG A 160 11.62 -1.97 3.22
C ARG A 160 11.78 -0.81 4.18
N GLY A 161 10.84 -0.69 5.14
CA GLY A 161 10.93 0.26 6.24
C GLY A 161 10.80 1.71 5.79
N LEU A 162 11.24 2.61 6.65
CA LEU A 162 11.21 4.05 6.42
C LEU A 162 12.34 4.48 5.48
N TRP A 163 12.02 5.34 4.54
CA TRP A 163 12.98 5.93 3.60
C TRP A 163 12.58 7.37 3.25
N GLN A 164 13.52 8.07 2.64
CA GLN A 164 13.36 9.44 2.16
C GLN A 164 13.72 9.53 0.69
N HIS A 165 12.90 10.27 -0.09
CA HIS A 165 13.17 10.62 -1.48
C HIS A 165 12.86 12.12 -1.65
N GLY A 166 13.90 12.93 -1.87
CA GLY A 166 13.76 14.36 -1.81
C GLY A 166 13.12 14.85 -0.50
N LYS A 167 12.00 15.53 -0.59
CA LYS A 167 11.21 15.99 0.57
C LYS A 167 10.17 14.94 1.03
N MET A 168 9.87 13.96 0.20
CA MET A 168 8.87 12.95 0.46
C MET A 168 9.40 11.89 1.43
N THR A 169 8.62 11.59 2.47
CA THR A 169 8.84 10.43 3.34
C THR A 169 8.08 9.23 2.78
N GLY A 170 8.69 8.06 2.79
CA GLY A 170 7.98 6.85 2.40
C GLY A 170 8.22 5.69 3.34
N TYR A 171 7.29 4.73 3.30
CA TYR A 171 7.38 3.50 4.05
C TYR A 171 6.97 2.32 3.18
N THR A 172 7.87 1.34 3.07
CA THR A 172 7.59 0.07 2.41
C THR A 172 7.38 -1.01 3.46
N THR A 173 6.13 -1.48 3.58
CA THR A 173 5.81 -2.56 4.51
C THR A 173 6.33 -3.90 3.98
N LEU A 174 6.73 -4.76 4.91
CA LEU A 174 7.06 -6.16 4.60
C LEU A 174 5.80 -7.00 4.35
N GLY A 175 4.63 -6.48 4.75
CA GLY A 175 3.37 -7.19 4.69
C GLY A 175 3.32 -8.43 5.58
N VAL A 176 2.15 -9.06 5.65
CA VAL A 176 1.92 -10.27 6.47
C VAL A 176 1.88 -11.55 5.63
N GLY A 177 1.68 -11.41 4.33
CA GLY A 177 1.57 -12.52 3.37
C GLY A 177 2.92 -13.05 2.88
N ALA A 178 2.87 -13.97 1.95
CA ALA A 178 3.99 -14.46 1.17
C ALA A 178 3.56 -14.53 -0.31
N SER A 179 4.50 -14.48 -1.24
CA SER A 179 4.24 -14.61 -2.67
C SER A 179 5.11 -15.72 -3.26
N VAL A 180 4.59 -16.43 -4.26
CA VAL A 180 5.25 -17.53 -4.98
C VAL A 180 5.54 -18.76 -4.10
N MET A 181 6.24 -18.60 -2.99
CA MET A 181 6.51 -19.66 -2.02
C MET A 181 5.92 -19.28 -0.66
N PRO A 182 5.22 -20.21 0.04
CA PRO A 182 4.59 -19.93 1.34
C PRO A 182 5.63 -19.96 2.47
N LEU A 183 6.73 -19.25 2.30
CA LEU A 183 7.86 -19.24 3.23
C LEU A 183 8.43 -17.83 3.34
N ARG A 184 8.68 -17.37 4.57
CA ARG A 184 9.52 -16.22 4.88
C ARG A 184 10.75 -16.69 5.66
N TYR A 185 11.93 -16.21 5.27
CA TYR A 185 13.19 -16.58 5.91
C TYR A 185 14.01 -15.33 6.23
N PHE A 186 14.38 -15.15 7.51
CA PHE A 186 14.98 -13.92 8.05
C PHE A 186 14.25 -12.62 7.66
N CYS A 187 12.95 -12.74 7.36
CA CYS A 187 12.08 -11.62 7.01
C CYS A 187 10.67 -11.89 7.57
N LYS A 188 10.43 -11.49 8.81
CA LYS A 188 9.12 -11.67 9.46
C LYS A 188 8.07 -10.78 8.79
N GLY A 189 6.81 -11.23 8.81
CA GLY A 189 5.69 -10.35 8.46
C GLY A 189 5.53 -9.21 9.46
N GLU A 190 4.99 -8.09 9.02
CA GLU A 190 4.74 -6.93 9.89
C GLU A 190 3.41 -6.25 9.57
N VAL A 191 2.88 -5.57 10.56
CA VAL A 191 1.89 -4.50 10.44
C VAL A 191 2.56 -3.25 10.99
N ALA A 192 2.67 -2.20 10.17
CA ALA A 192 3.30 -0.94 10.56
C ALA A 192 2.27 -0.01 11.20
N ILE A 193 2.62 0.60 12.33
CA ILE A 193 1.86 1.70 12.94
C ILE A 193 2.63 2.99 12.71
N ILE A 194 2.01 3.92 11.98
CA ILE A 194 2.58 5.21 11.62
C ILE A 194 1.81 6.30 12.34
N THR A 195 2.50 7.15 13.08
CA THR A 195 1.91 8.29 13.76
C THR A 195 2.26 9.57 13.01
N LEU A 196 1.23 10.25 12.49
CA LEU A 196 1.37 11.59 11.92
C LEU A 196 1.17 12.63 13.02
N ARG A 197 2.00 13.67 13.01
CA ARG A 197 1.89 14.80 13.92
C ARG A 197 1.92 16.08 13.13
N ARG A 198 1.11 17.06 13.57
CA ARG A 198 1.23 18.43 13.05
C ARG A 198 2.58 19.00 13.49
N GLY A 199 3.35 19.51 12.51
CA GLY A 199 4.61 20.23 12.75
C GLY A 199 4.38 21.68 13.18
#